data_696c0c5b3d062c193947cbf87eb68a73
#
_entry.id   696c0c5b3d062c193947cbf87eb68a73
#
_cell.length_a   1.000
_cell.length_b   1.000
_cell.length_c   1.000
_cell.angle_alpha   90.00
_cell.angle_beta   90.00
_cell.angle_gamma   90.00
#
_symmetry.space_group_name_H-M   'P 1'
#
loop_
_entity.id
_entity.type
_entity.pdbx_description
1 polymer ?
#
loop_
_entity_poly.entity_id
_entity_poly.type
_entity_poly.pdbx_seq_one_letter_code
_entity_poly.pdbx_strand_id
1 'polypeptide(L)'
;MQNEGYVNLSVQDKVGIITFYHPKSNSLPGDILRKLADTISEASNHNDVNVIVLKSDGEKAFCAGASFDELVEITDFETGKKFFMGFANVINAIRKCPKFVIARVQGKAVGGGVGLAAAADYTFAYQDASIKLSEFALGIGPFVVGPAVERKIGNSAFAQISTDTDWYNSTWALNKGLYSNVFYTIDDLNTAVTQLAVKLSNLSPDATRELKKIFWEGTSDWDKLLESKAEISGRLVLSDFTKNYIKDFKSK
;
A
#
# COMPACT_ATOMS: atom_id res chain seq x y z
N MET A 1 -14.63 21.37 -10.19
CA MET A 1 -13.39 20.76 -10.69
C MET A 1 -12.62 20.12 -9.54
N GLN A 2 -13.09 18.98 -9.00
CA GLN A 2 -12.41 18.21 -7.92
C GLN A 2 -12.81 16.73 -7.97
N ASN A 3 -12.94 16.16 -9.17
CA ASN A 3 -13.34 14.77 -9.33
C ASN A 3 -12.21 13.85 -9.84
N GLU A 4 -10.99 14.38 -9.90
CA GLU A 4 -9.81 13.61 -10.31
C GLU A 4 -8.93 13.33 -9.09
N GLY A 5 -8.40 12.09 -9.02
CA GLY A 5 -7.40 11.74 -8.02
C GLY A 5 -6.08 12.47 -8.27
N TYR A 6 -5.23 12.54 -7.24
CA TYR A 6 -3.91 13.17 -7.35
C TYR A 6 -2.85 12.48 -6.49
N VAL A 7 -1.61 12.73 -6.84
CA VAL A 7 -0.43 12.44 -6.02
C VAL A 7 0.44 13.70 -6.00
N ASN A 8 0.80 14.16 -4.81
CA ASN A 8 1.62 15.34 -4.60
C ASN A 8 2.83 15.01 -3.73
N LEU A 9 3.99 15.57 -4.06
CA LEU A 9 5.17 15.59 -3.22
C LEU A 9 5.37 17.02 -2.70
N SER A 10 5.53 17.17 -1.39
CA SER A 10 6.05 18.38 -0.77
C SER A 10 7.29 18.05 0.05
N VAL A 11 8.28 18.95 0.07
CA VAL A 11 9.53 18.76 0.81
C VAL A 11 9.67 19.87 1.82
N GLN A 12 9.84 19.49 3.09
CA GLN A 12 10.08 20.41 4.19
C GLN A 12 11.01 19.76 5.20
N ASP A 13 12.02 20.46 5.67
CA ASP A 13 12.94 20.03 6.74
C ASP A 13 13.54 18.63 6.48
N LYS A 14 13.92 18.36 5.25
CA LYS A 14 14.43 17.07 4.73
C LYS A 14 13.40 15.91 4.80
N VAL A 15 12.14 16.21 4.99
CA VAL A 15 11.03 15.25 4.94
C VAL A 15 10.30 15.40 3.61
N GLY A 16 10.24 14.35 2.82
CA GLY A 16 9.38 14.27 1.64
C GLY A 16 8.00 13.75 2.04
N ILE A 17 6.96 14.58 1.90
CA ILE A 17 5.59 14.18 2.20
C ILE A 17 4.89 13.87 0.89
N ILE A 18 4.58 12.59 0.67
CA ILE A 18 3.81 12.12 -0.47
C ILE A 18 2.37 11.94 -0.04
N THR A 19 1.48 12.70 -0.66
CA THR A 19 0.04 12.65 -0.40
C THR A 19 -0.68 12.16 -1.64
N PHE A 20 -1.47 11.10 -1.51
CA PHE A 20 -2.35 10.63 -2.58
C PHE A 20 -3.82 10.77 -2.19
N TYR A 21 -4.66 10.90 -3.20
CA TYR A 21 -6.11 11.01 -3.03
C TYR A 21 -6.86 10.46 -4.23
N HIS A 22 -8.00 9.85 -3.96
CA HIS A 22 -9.01 9.55 -4.97
C HIS A 22 -10.41 9.63 -4.34
N PRO A 23 -11.41 10.27 -5.00
CA PRO A 23 -12.73 10.54 -4.40
C PRO A 23 -13.52 9.28 -4.04
N LYS A 24 -13.25 8.13 -4.68
CA LYS A 24 -13.85 6.84 -4.36
C LYS A 24 -13.12 6.15 -3.19
N SER A 25 -13.07 6.80 -2.02
CA SER A 25 -12.44 6.26 -0.80
C SER A 25 -10.99 5.82 -1.01
N ASN A 26 -10.24 6.55 -1.84
CA ASN A 26 -8.86 6.17 -2.21
C ASN A 26 -8.77 4.75 -2.81
N SER A 27 -9.76 4.35 -3.60
CA SER A 27 -9.68 3.24 -4.54
C SER A 27 -8.89 3.73 -5.75
N LEU A 28 -7.69 3.22 -5.96
CA LEU A 28 -6.68 3.85 -6.83
C LEU A 28 -6.72 3.30 -8.26
N PRO A 29 -6.99 4.16 -9.27
CA PRO A 29 -6.81 3.83 -10.68
C PRO A 29 -5.34 3.62 -11.04
N GLY A 30 -5.10 2.94 -12.16
CA GLY A 30 -3.76 2.61 -12.63
C GLY A 30 -2.87 3.82 -12.91
N ASP A 31 -3.44 4.95 -13.34
CA ASP A 31 -2.70 6.20 -13.55
C ASP A 31 -2.24 6.83 -12.23
N ILE A 32 -3.07 6.79 -11.18
CA ILE A 32 -2.70 7.26 -9.82
C ILE A 32 -1.65 6.33 -9.21
N LEU A 33 -1.79 5.00 -9.37
CA LEU A 33 -0.77 4.06 -8.91
C LEU A 33 0.58 4.28 -9.60
N ARG A 34 0.58 4.55 -10.91
CA ARG A 34 1.80 4.89 -11.64
C ARG A 34 2.41 6.19 -11.11
N LYS A 35 1.62 7.26 -10.99
CA LYS A 35 2.08 8.54 -10.42
C LYS A 35 2.65 8.34 -9.01
N LEU A 36 2.02 7.50 -8.19
CA LEU A 36 2.50 7.21 -6.84
C LEU A 36 3.87 6.51 -6.84
N ALA A 37 4.07 5.50 -7.70
CA ALA A 37 5.35 4.82 -7.85
C ALA A 37 6.44 5.78 -8.37
N ASP A 38 6.12 6.62 -9.36
CA ASP A 38 7.02 7.63 -9.92
C ASP A 38 7.40 8.68 -8.88
N THR A 39 6.43 9.17 -8.10
CA THR A 39 6.66 10.18 -7.03
C THR A 39 7.51 9.60 -5.89
N ILE A 40 7.34 8.32 -5.52
CA ILE A 40 8.22 7.65 -4.55
C ILE A 40 9.64 7.57 -5.11
N SER A 41 9.79 7.25 -6.38
CA SER A 41 11.10 7.17 -7.05
C SER A 41 11.75 8.56 -7.16
N GLU A 42 10.99 9.59 -7.44
CA GLU A 42 11.45 10.99 -7.41
C GLU A 42 11.95 11.38 -6.01
N ALA A 43 11.14 11.18 -4.98
CA ALA A 43 11.52 11.47 -3.59
C ALA A 43 12.74 10.64 -3.13
N SER A 44 12.90 9.41 -3.63
CA SER A 44 14.05 8.55 -3.38
C SER A 44 15.36 9.17 -3.86
N ASN A 45 15.32 9.89 -4.97
CA ASN A 45 16.48 10.52 -5.60
C ASN A 45 16.64 12.01 -5.25
N HIS A 46 15.68 12.60 -4.52
CA HIS A 46 15.70 14.01 -4.17
C HIS A 46 16.75 14.29 -3.08
N ASN A 47 17.74 15.14 -3.35
CA ASN A 47 18.87 15.39 -2.44
C ASN A 47 18.44 16.01 -1.09
N ASP A 48 17.38 16.82 -1.09
CA ASP A 48 16.87 17.48 0.13
C ASP A 48 15.85 16.62 0.89
N VAL A 49 15.71 15.31 0.56
CA VAL A 49 14.84 14.37 1.27
C VAL A 49 15.70 13.30 1.94
N ASN A 50 15.52 13.09 3.25
CA ASN A 50 16.17 12.04 4.02
C ASN A 50 15.20 10.96 4.50
N VAL A 51 13.90 11.29 4.58
CA VAL A 51 12.82 10.37 5.00
C VAL A 51 11.56 10.71 4.21
N ILE A 52 10.72 9.71 3.95
CA ILE A 52 9.46 9.88 3.24
C ILE A 52 8.30 9.57 4.19
N VAL A 53 7.29 10.46 4.20
CA VAL A 53 5.98 10.19 4.80
C VAL A 53 4.99 9.93 3.67
N LEU A 54 4.39 8.75 3.67
CA LEU A 54 3.33 8.35 2.75
C LEU A 54 1.98 8.46 3.46
N LYS A 55 1.09 9.29 2.97
CA LYS A 55 -0.26 9.48 3.51
C LYS A 55 -1.29 9.62 2.40
N SER A 56 -2.54 9.40 2.73
CA SER A 56 -3.65 9.79 1.86
C SER A 56 -4.44 10.96 2.45
N ASP A 57 -5.09 11.70 1.58
CA ASP A 57 -6.12 12.65 1.99
C ASP A 57 -7.50 11.97 2.09
N GLY A 58 -8.43 12.65 2.76
CA GLY A 58 -9.75 12.13 3.10
C GLY A 58 -9.78 11.47 4.48
N GLU A 59 -10.99 11.35 5.03
CA GLU A 59 -11.19 10.94 6.43
C GLU A 59 -11.51 9.45 6.61
N LYS A 60 -12.11 8.80 5.60
CA LYS A 60 -12.75 7.49 5.75
C LYS A 60 -11.82 6.30 5.50
N ALA A 61 -10.97 6.39 4.50
CA ALA A 61 -10.09 5.30 4.10
C ALA A 61 -8.68 5.82 3.82
N PHE A 62 -7.69 5.08 4.29
CA PHE A 62 -6.32 5.26 3.82
C PHE A 62 -6.23 4.84 2.36
N CYS A 63 -6.65 3.61 2.03
CA CYS A 63 -6.71 3.13 0.66
C CYS A 63 -7.67 1.95 0.57
N ALA A 64 -8.68 2.05 -0.28
CA ALA A 64 -9.66 0.99 -0.53
C ALA A 64 -9.22 -0.03 -1.61
N GLY A 65 -7.94 -0.03 -1.98
CA GLY A 65 -7.38 -0.95 -2.98
C GLY A 65 -7.37 -0.38 -4.39
N ALA A 66 -7.32 -1.24 -5.39
CA ALA A 66 -7.35 -0.86 -6.80
C ALA A 66 -8.76 -0.42 -7.24
N SER A 67 -8.83 0.36 -8.32
CA SER A 67 -10.09 0.84 -8.87
C SER A 67 -10.99 -0.32 -9.28
N PHE A 68 -12.17 -0.41 -8.65
CA PHE A 68 -13.16 -1.40 -9.04
C PHE A 68 -13.74 -1.13 -10.44
N ASP A 69 -13.81 0.13 -10.84
CA ASP A 69 -14.27 0.49 -12.20
C ASP A 69 -13.30 -0.07 -13.26
N GLU A 70 -11.98 0.06 -13.04
CA GLU A 70 -11.00 -0.51 -13.97
C GLU A 70 -10.98 -2.05 -13.89
N LEU A 71 -11.20 -2.63 -12.71
CA LEU A 71 -11.26 -4.09 -12.55
C LEU A 71 -12.34 -4.72 -13.44
N VAL A 72 -13.50 -4.08 -13.52
CA VAL A 72 -14.63 -4.60 -14.31
C VAL A 72 -14.47 -4.41 -15.82
N GLU A 73 -13.53 -3.60 -16.25
CA GLU A 73 -13.19 -3.38 -17.67
C GLU A 73 -12.13 -4.37 -18.19
N ILE A 74 -11.58 -5.23 -17.33
CA ILE A 74 -10.58 -6.23 -17.73
C ILE A 74 -11.24 -7.32 -18.59
N THR A 75 -10.80 -7.43 -19.83
CA THR A 75 -11.34 -8.39 -20.82
C THR A 75 -10.33 -9.43 -21.28
N ASP A 76 -9.03 -9.21 -21.04
CA ASP A 76 -7.95 -10.08 -21.49
C ASP A 76 -6.80 -10.15 -20.44
N PHE A 77 -5.89 -11.09 -20.67
CA PHE A 77 -4.77 -11.35 -19.76
C PHE A 77 -3.82 -10.15 -19.59
N GLU A 78 -3.50 -9.47 -20.68
CA GLU A 78 -2.52 -8.38 -20.67
C GLU A 78 -3.05 -7.17 -19.90
N THR A 79 -4.31 -6.82 -20.10
CA THR A 79 -4.98 -5.76 -19.32
C THR A 79 -5.11 -6.16 -17.86
N GLY A 80 -5.41 -7.42 -17.56
CA GLY A 80 -5.44 -7.95 -16.20
C GLY A 80 -4.07 -7.90 -15.51
N LYS A 81 -3.01 -8.42 -16.14
CA LYS A 81 -1.64 -8.33 -15.65
C LYS A 81 -1.25 -6.88 -15.38
N LYS A 82 -1.49 -5.97 -16.34
CA LYS A 82 -1.17 -4.54 -16.20
C LYS A 82 -1.88 -3.90 -15.02
N PHE A 83 -3.15 -4.21 -14.79
CA PHE A 83 -3.93 -3.72 -13.66
C PHE A 83 -3.30 -4.13 -12.33
N PHE A 84 -2.97 -5.41 -12.16
CA PHE A 84 -2.37 -5.90 -10.93
C PHE A 84 -0.92 -5.43 -10.72
N MET A 85 -0.20 -5.12 -11.80
CA MET A 85 1.13 -4.51 -11.73
C MET A 85 1.12 -3.12 -11.08
N GLY A 86 -0.02 -2.44 -11.02
CA GLY A 86 -0.11 -1.12 -10.40
C GLY A 86 0.43 -1.10 -8.97
N PHE A 87 -0.11 -1.93 -8.08
CA PHE A 87 0.40 -2.04 -6.70
C PHE A 87 1.78 -2.70 -6.61
N ALA A 88 2.10 -3.65 -7.50
CA ALA A 88 3.44 -4.24 -7.57
C ALA A 88 4.51 -3.16 -7.75
N ASN A 89 4.28 -2.22 -8.66
CA ASN A 89 5.21 -1.13 -8.94
C ASN A 89 5.38 -0.19 -7.74
N VAL A 90 4.30 0.14 -7.02
CA VAL A 90 4.39 0.98 -5.81
C VAL A 90 5.15 0.26 -4.69
N ILE A 91 4.87 -1.02 -4.45
CA ILE A 91 5.60 -1.85 -3.47
C ILE A 91 7.09 -1.90 -3.83
N ASN A 92 7.43 -2.12 -5.11
CA ASN A 92 8.82 -2.13 -5.57
C ASN A 92 9.48 -0.76 -5.45
N ALA A 93 8.77 0.35 -5.68
CA ALA A 93 9.31 1.69 -5.48
C ALA A 93 9.66 1.94 -4.00
N ILE A 94 8.79 1.54 -3.05
CA ILE A 94 9.05 1.62 -1.61
C ILE A 94 10.22 0.72 -1.21
N ARG A 95 10.26 -0.52 -1.70
CA ARG A 95 11.32 -1.49 -1.43
C ARG A 95 12.69 -1.00 -1.87
N LYS A 96 12.77 -0.43 -3.07
CA LYS A 96 14.02 0.07 -3.67
C LYS A 96 14.45 1.44 -3.13
N CYS A 97 13.55 2.15 -2.45
CA CYS A 97 13.85 3.46 -1.88
C CYS A 97 14.94 3.33 -0.82
N PRO A 98 16.06 4.10 -0.93
CA PRO A 98 17.15 4.05 0.05
C PRO A 98 16.85 4.82 1.33
N LYS A 99 15.66 5.42 1.43
CA LYS A 99 15.19 6.24 2.56
C LYS A 99 14.08 5.50 3.30
N PHE A 100 13.96 5.75 4.60
CA PHE A 100 12.83 5.18 5.33
C PHE A 100 11.52 5.79 4.87
N VAL A 101 10.49 4.95 4.79
CA VAL A 101 9.13 5.33 4.44
C VAL A 101 8.24 5.11 5.67
N ILE A 102 7.57 6.15 6.12
CA ILE A 102 6.59 6.13 7.21
C ILE A 102 5.21 6.22 6.59
N ALA A 103 4.38 5.20 6.77
CA ALA A 103 2.97 5.26 6.37
C ALA A 103 2.10 5.81 7.50
N ARG A 104 1.26 6.81 7.18
CA ARG A 104 0.23 7.37 8.06
C ARG A 104 -1.13 6.84 7.64
N VAL A 105 -1.71 5.96 8.44
CA VAL A 105 -2.96 5.25 8.13
C VAL A 105 -4.08 5.77 9.02
N GLN A 106 -4.87 6.73 8.50
CA GLN A 106 -5.95 7.37 9.26
C GLN A 106 -7.28 6.60 9.24
N GLY A 107 -7.41 5.59 8.40
CA GLY A 107 -8.65 4.88 8.22
C GLY A 107 -8.46 3.54 7.51
N LYS A 108 -9.54 2.97 7.03
CA LYS A 108 -9.56 1.62 6.46
C LYS A 108 -8.52 1.40 5.37
N ALA A 109 -7.82 0.25 5.42
CA ALA A 109 -6.92 -0.21 4.36
C ALA A 109 -7.43 -1.56 3.82
N VAL A 110 -7.64 -1.65 2.50
CA VAL A 110 -8.18 -2.85 1.84
C VAL A 110 -7.25 -3.28 0.71
N GLY A 111 -6.99 -4.56 0.60
CA GLY A 111 -6.23 -5.14 -0.50
C GLY A 111 -4.88 -4.44 -0.72
N GLY A 112 -4.74 -3.75 -1.85
CA GLY A 112 -3.58 -2.93 -2.15
C GLY A 112 -3.19 -1.94 -1.05
N GLY A 113 -4.18 -1.38 -0.31
CA GLY A 113 -3.92 -0.49 0.83
C GLY A 113 -3.20 -1.19 1.99
N VAL A 114 -3.51 -2.46 2.24
CA VAL A 114 -2.75 -3.29 3.21
C VAL A 114 -1.33 -3.50 2.72
N GLY A 115 -1.15 -3.72 1.41
CA GLY A 115 0.15 -3.86 0.77
C GLY A 115 1.02 -2.60 0.93
N LEU A 116 0.45 -1.40 0.77
CA LEU A 116 1.16 -0.12 0.99
C LEU A 116 1.61 0.02 2.45
N ALA A 117 0.71 -0.28 3.40
CA ALA A 117 1.01 -0.24 4.83
C ALA A 117 2.13 -1.25 5.19
N ALA A 118 2.10 -2.45 4.60
CA ALA A 118 3.09 -3.49 4.84
C ALA A 118 4.46 -3.18 4.23
N ALA A 119 4.50 -2.52 3.07
CA ALA A 119 5.75 -2.14 2.40
C ALA A 119 6.48 -0.98 3.10
N ALA A 120 5.79 -0.16 3.88
CA ALA A 120 6.42 0.92 4.65
C ALA A 120 7.29 0.37 5.78
N ASP A 121 8.37 1.10 6.12
CA ASP A 121 9.27 0.71 7.22
C ASP A 121 8.60 0.89 8.58
N TYR A 122 7.90 2.01 8.75
CA TYR A 122 7.03 2.29 9.90
C TYR A 122 5.61 2.55 9.42
N THR A 123 4.64 2.03 10.16
CA THR A 123 3.23 2.27 9.85
C THR A 123 2.52 2.68 11.12
N PHE A 124 2.13 3.95 11.19
CA PHE A 124 1.36 4.50 12.28
C PHE A 124 -0.10 4.60 11.89
N ALA A 125 -0.99 4.17 12.77
CA ALA A 125 -2.40 4.03 12.45
C ALA A 125 -3.30 4.71 13.49
N TYR A 126 -4.45 5.20 13.04
CA TYR A 126 -5.56 5.60 13.89
C TYR A 126 -6.29 4.34 14.39
N GLN A 127 -6.90 4.41 15.57
CA GLN A 127 -7.59 3.26 16.19
C GLN A 127 -8.66 2.61 15.30
N ASP A 128 -9.33 3.38 14.45
CA ASP A 128 -10.37 2.88 13.55
C ASP A 128 -9.82 2.40 12.18
N ALA A 129 -8.50 2.39 12.03
CA ALA A 129 -7.83 1.92 10.81
C ALA A 129 -7.86 0.39 10.71
N SER A 130 -9.02 -0.18 10.43
CA SER A 130 -9.19 -1.61 10.18
C SER A 130 -8.63 -2.01 8.81
N ILE A 131 -8.25 -3.29 8.70
CA ILE A 131 -7.68 -3.87 7.48
C ILE A 131 -8.53 -5.03 6.96
N LYS A 132 -8.43 -5.28 5.65
CA LYS A 132 -9.07 -6.43 5.00
C LYS A 132 -8.31 -6.83 3.73
N LEU A 133 -8.07 -8.12 3.53
CA LEU A 133 -7.71 -8.69 2.23
C LEU A 133 -8.97 -9.30 1.61
N SER A 134 -9.56 -8.63 0.63
CA SER A 134 -10.85 -9.01 0.03
C SER A 134 -10.71 -9.81 -1.25
N GLU A 135 -9.49 -9.97 -1.75
CA GLU A 135 -9.22 -10.51 -3.09
C GLU A 135 -9.67 -11.95 -3.25
N PHE A 136 -9.57 -12.78 -2.19
CA PHE A 136 -9.98 -14.18 -2.27
C PHE A 136 -11.50 -14.33 -2.39
N ALA A 137 -12.28 -13.46 -1.76
CA ALA A 137 -13.72 -13.43 -1.95
C ALA A 137 -14.14 -13.10 -3.40
N LEU A 138 -13.29 -12.37 -4.13
CA LEU A 138 -13.47 -12.08 -5.56
C LEU A 138 -13.03 -13.24 -6.47
N GLY A 139 -12.47 -14.32 -5.90
CA GLY A 139 -11.88 -15.45 -6.66
C GLY A 139 -10.47 -15.19 -7.19
N ILE A 140 -9.78 -14.15 -6.68
CA ILE A 140 -8.45 -13.76 -7.18
C ILE A 140 -7.36 -14.16 -6.18
N GLY A 141 -7.44 -13.69 -4.95
CA GLY A 141 -6.41 -13.83 -3.93
C GLY A 141 -5.43 -12.65 -3.88
N PRO A 142 -4.82 -12.38 -2.71
CA PRO A 142 -3.94 -11.22 -2.48
C PRO A 142 -2.50 -11.48 -2.94
N PHE A 143 -2.31 -11.99 -4.18
CA PHE A 143 -1.01 -12.48 -4.63
C PHE A 143 0.05 -11.38 -4.73
N VAL A 144 -0.32 -10.20 -5.25
CA VAL A 144 0.63 -9.10 -5.46
C VAL A 144 1.08 -8.47 -4.15
N VAL A 145 0.14 -8.25 -3.23
CA VAL A 145 0.46 -7.64 -1.93
C VAL A 145 1.02 -8.66 -0.93
N GLY A 146 0.77 -9.94 -1.18
CA GLY A 146 1.11 -11.06 -0.30
C GLY A 146 2.55 -11.06 0.18
N PRO A 147 3.55 -10.98 -0.68
CA PRO A 147 4.96 -11.00 -0.24
C PRO A 147 5.30 -9.90 0.76
N ALA A 148 4.81 -8.66 0.56
CA ALA A 148 5.04 -7.55 1.48
C ALA A 148 4.28 -7.75 2.82
N VAL A 149 3.03 -8.22 2.74
CA VAL A 149 2.20 -8.47 3.92
C VAL A 149 2.78 -9.64 4.73
N GLU A 150 3.09 -10.76 4.10
CA GLU A 150 3.68 -11.93 4.75
C GLU A 150 5.02 -11.59 5.44
N ARG A 151 5.88 -10.81 4.76
CA ARG A 151 7.14 -10.33 5.34
C ARG A 151 6.91 -9.51 6.60
N LYS A 152 5.84 -8.72 6.66
CA LYS A 152 5.53 -7.82 7.76
C LYS A 152 4.89 -8.52 8.95
N ILE A 153 3.92 -9.43 8.72
CA ILE A 153 3.11 -10.05 9.77
C ILE A 153 3.34 -11.55 9.97
N GLY A 154 4.21 -12.15 9.17
CA GLY A 154 4.52 -13.57 9.18
C GLY A 154 3.47 -14.42 8.46
N ASN A 155 3.90 -15.62 8.05
CA ASN A 155 3.11 -16.54 7.23
C ASN A 155 1.75 -16.91 7.87
N SER A 156 1.73 -17.23 9.18
CA SER A 156 0.50 -17.65 9.85
C SER A 156 -0.58 -16.56 9.85
N ALA A 157 -0.20 -15.31 10.17
CA ALA A 157 -1.14 -14.20 10.17
C ALA A 157 -1.57 -13.84 8.74
N PHE A 158 -0.65 -13.91 7.77
CA PHE A 158 -0.97 -13.70 6.36
C PHE A 158 -1.94 -14.76 5.84
N ALA A 159 -1.72 -16.05 6.13
CA ALA A 159 -2.64 -17.11 5.76
C ALA A 159 -4.04 -16.88 6.34
N GLN A 160 -4.14 -16.48 7.61
CA GLN A 160 -5.41 -16.19 8.26
C GLN A 160 -6.19 -15.10 7.50
N ILE A 161 -5.63 -13.89 7.35
CA ILE A 161 -6.37 -12.75 6.75
C ILE A 161 -6.59 -12.90 5.25
N SER A 162 -5.86 -13.80 4.59
CA SER A 162 -6.00 -14.06 3.15
C SER A 162 -7.14 -15.03 2.86
N THR A 163 -7.48 -15.90 3.82
CA THR A 163 -8.46 -16.99 3.62
C THR A 163 -9.84 -16.67 4.15
N ASP A 164 -9.96 -16.03 5.31
CA ASP A 164 -11.28 -15.69 5.89
C ASP A 164 -11.90 -14.44 5.30
N THR A 165 -11.08 -13.55 4.72
CA THR A 165 -11.51 -12.30 4.09
C THR A 165 -12.33 -11.36 5.00
N ASP A 166 -12.18 -11.49 6.30
CA ASP A 166 -12.88 -10.67 7.28
C ASP A 166 -12.16 -9.35 7.58
N TRP A 167 -12.83 -8.46 8.31
CA TRP A 167 -12.25 -7.24 8.82
C TRP A 167 -11.44 -7.51 10.09
N TYR A 168 -10.21 -7.03 10.12
CA TYR A 168 -9.34 -7.03 11.28
C TYR A 168 -9.14 -5.60 11.79
N ASN A 169 -9.26 -5.40 13.10
CA ASN A 169 -9.10 -4.08 13.72
C ASN A 169 -7.62 -3.68 13.85
N SER A 170 -7.39 -2.42 14.19
CA SER A 170 -6.07 -1.85 14.36
C SER A 170 -5.26 -2.54 15.48
N THR A 171 -5.91 -3.03 16.54
CA THR A 171 -5.28 -3.78 17.63
C THR A 171 -4.71 -5.10 17.13
N TRP A 172 -5.47 -5.84 16.31
CA TRP A 172 -4.96 -7.05 15.67
C TRP A 172 -3.75 -6.74 14.77
N ALA A 173 -3.86 -5.70 13.95
CA ALA A 173 -2.79 -5.28 13.05
C ALA A 173 -1.51 -4.84 13.82
N LEU A 174 -1.66 -4.17 14.95
CA LEU A 174 -0.57 -3.84 15.87
C LEU A 174 0.08 -5.10 16.44
N ASN A 175 -0.73 -6.02 16.98
CA ASN A 175 -0.23 -7.25 17.60
C ASN A 175 0.48 -8.19 16.61
N LYS A 176 0.17 -8.09 15.32
CA LYS A 176 0.84 -8.84 14.25
C LYS A 176 1.99 -8.09 13.59
N GLY A 177 2.27 -6.85 14.01
CA GLY A 177 3.39 -6.06 13.52
C GLY A 177 3.14 -5.36 12.19
N LEU A 178 1.91 -5.36 11.66
CA LEU A 178 1.57 -4.55 10.48
C LEU A 178 1.65 -3.06 10.84
N TYR A 179 1.06 -2.67 11.97
CA TYR A 179 1.17 -1.33 12.53
C TYR A 179 2.27 -1.30 13.59
N SER A 180 3.11 -0.28 13.53
CA SER A 180 4.17 -0.05 14.51
C SER A 180 3.63 0.60 15.79
N ASN A 181 2.56 1.39 15.65
CA ASN A 181 1.80 1.96 16.78
C ASN A 181 0.39 2.36 16.34
N VAL A 182 -0.52 2.46 17.31
CA VAL A 182 -1.91 2.88 17.12
C VAL A 182 -2.23 4.04 18.05
N PHE A 183 -2.89 5.07 17.53
CA PHE A 183 -3.21 6.31 18.23
C PHE A 183 -4.73 6.49 18.32
N TYR A 184 -5.19 7.09 19.44
CA TYR A 184 -6.61 7.25 19.73
C TYR A 184 -7.21 8.54 19.18
N THR A 185 -6.36 9.49 18.74
CA THR A 185 -6.78 10.71 18.05
C THR A 185 -5.98 10.91 16.77
N ILE A 186 -6.56 11.61 15.80
CA ILE A 186 -5.85 11.98 14.56
C ILE A 186 -4.69 12.94 14.85
N ASP A 187 -4.84 13.81 15.84
CA ASP A 187 -3.80 14.76 16.23
C ASP A 187 -2.58 14.06 16.84
N ASP A 188 -2.80 13.04 17.68
CA ASP A 188 -1.71 12.23 18.23
C ASP A 188 -1.00 11.45 17.11
N LEU A 189 -1.76 10.87 16.17
CA LEU A 189 -1.20 10.22 14.98
C LEU A 189 -0.32 11.19 14.18
N ASN A 190 -0.83 12.39 13.87
CA ASN A 190 -0.10 13.41 13.12
C ASN A 190 1.18 13.83 13.84
N THR A 191 1.07 14.07 15.15
CA THR A 191 2.19 14.45 16.01
C THR A 191 3.28 13.37 16.00
N ALA A 192 2.90 12.11 16.19
CA ALA A 192 3.84 11.00 16.21
C ALA A 192 4.54 10.79 14.86
N VAL A 193 3.80 10.88 13.74
CA VAL A 193 4.38 10.81 12.39
C VAL A 193 5.39 11.92 12.18
N THR A 194 5.03 13.17 12.54
CA THR A 194 5.91 14.33 12.39
C THR A 194 7.17 14.18 13.25
N GLN A 195 7.02 13.81 14.52
CA GLN A 195 8.16 13.62 15.43
C GLN A 195 9.13 12.54 14.93
N LEU A 196 8.61 11.40 14.46
CA LEU A 196 9.45 10.35 13.89
C LEU A 196 10.13 10.81 12.60
N ALA A 197 9.41 11.47 11.72
CA ALA A 197 9.97 11.97 10.46
C ALA A 197 11.10 12.98 10.71
N VAL A 198 10.89 13.97 11.57
CA VAL A 198 11.93 14.93 11.97
C VAL A 198 13.13 14.25 12.62
N LYS A 199 12.88 13.28 13.51
CA LYS A 199 13.96 12.50 14.13
C LYS A 199 14.80 11.78 13.06
N LEU A 200 14.15 11.03 12.15
CA LEU A 200 14.84 10.24 11.13
C LEU A 200 15.53 11.13 10.07
N SER A 201 14.96 12.29 9.73
CA SER A 201 15.55 13.20 8.74
C SER A 201 16.89 13.79 9.17
N ASN A 202 17.19 13.78 10.47
CA ASN A 202 18.44 14.26 11.06
C ASN A 202 19.47 13.15 11.35
N LEU A 203 19.16 11.89 11.02
CA LEU A 203 20.12 10.78 11.14
C LEU A 203 20.96 10.64 9.88
N SER A 204 21.99 9.79 9.97
CA SER A 204 22.91 9.53 8.86
C SER A 204 22.20 8.92 7.65
N PRO A 205 22.18 9.58 6.48
CA PRO A 205 21.60 9.01 5.26
C PRO A 205 22.30 7.71 4.81
N ASP A 206 23.61 7.62 5.04
CA ASP A 206 24.37 6.41 4.67
C ASP A 206 23.99 5.23 5.55
N ALA A 207 23.87 5.44 6.88
CA ALA A 207 23.39 4.40 7.79
C ALA A 207 21.96 3.99 7.49
N THR A 208 21.09 4.94 7.13
CA THR A 208 19.72 4.67 6.68
C THR A 208 19.71 3.76 5.45
N ARG A 209 20.54 4.05 4.46
CA ARG A 209 20.66 3.25 3.23
C ARG A 209 21.10 1.81 3.52
N GLU A 210 22.08 1.64 4.39
CA GLU A 210 22.57 0.29 4.74
C GLU A 210 21.51 -0.49 5.56
N LEU A 211 20.84 0.14 6.52
CA LEU A 211 19.73 -0.49 7.25
C LEU A 211 18.57 -0.88 6.32
N LYS A 212 18.26 -0.04 5.35
CA LYS A 212 17.22 -0.31 4.37
C LYS A 212 17.53 -1.55 3.53
N LYS A 213 18.81 -1.75 3.14
CA LYS A 213 19.27 -2.96 2.44
C LYS A 213 19.06 -4.21 3.30
N ILE A 214 19.41 -4.15 4.59
CA ILE A 214 19.21 -5.26 5.53
C ILE A 214 17.71 -5.57 5.70
N PHE A 215 16.85 -4.55 5.83
CA PHE A 215 15.42 -4.75 5.98
C PHE A 215 14.79 -5.42 4.75
N TRP A 216 15.38 -5.26 3.58
CA TRP A 216 14.91 -5.86 2.34
C TRP A 216 15.83 -6.96 1.80
N GLU A 217 16.68 -7.52 2.65
CA GLU A 217 17.51 -8.67 2.27
C GLU A 217 16.66 -9.86 1.84
N GLY A 218 17.14 -10.60 0.83
CA GLY A 218 16.42 -11.73 0.24
C GLY A 218 15.27 -11.35 -0.71
N THR A 219 15.17 -10.08 -1.13
CA THR A 219 14.11 -9.61 -2.04
C THR A 219 14.62 -9.10 -3.40
N SER A 220 15.84 -9.47 -3.79
CA SER A 220 16.45 -9.00 -5.04
C SER A 220 15.69 -9.42 -6.30
N ASP A 221 14.92 -10.51 -6.24
CA ASP A 221 14.11 -11.07 -7.30
C ASP A 221 12.66 -10.56 -7.32
N TRP A 222 12.28 -9.67 -6.38
CA TRP A 222 10.88 -9.26 -6.24
C TRP A 222 10.30 -8.52 -7.44
N ASP A 223 11.10 -7.94 -8.31
CA ASP A 223 10.58 -7.42 -9.58
C ASP A 223 9.91 -8.54 -10.39
N LYS A 224 10.60 -9.68 -10.54
CA LYS A 224 10.07 -10.86 -11.22
C LYS A 224 8.98 -11.59 -10.41
N LEU A 225 9.17 -11.68 -9.09
CA LEU A 225 8.20 -12.31 -8.20
C LEU A 225 6.86 -11.60 -8.27
N LEU A 226 6.82 -10.26 -8.09
CA LEU A 226 5.57 -9.51 -8.11
C LEU A 226 4.92 -9.50 -9.50
N GLU A 227 5.73 -9.50 -10.56
CA GLU A 227 5.23 -9.68 -11.93
C GLU A 227 4.53 -11.05 -12.07
N SER A 228 5.16 -12.14 -11.65
CA SER A 228 4.53 -13.47 -11.69
C SER A 228 3.24 -13.56 -10.86
N LYS A 229 3.19 -12.85 -9.71
CA LYS A 229 1.98 -12.74 -8.90
C LYS A 229 0.87 -11.94 -9.61
N ALA A 230 1.23 -10.88 -10.32
CA ALA A 230 0.29 -10.12 -11.15
C ALA A 230 -0.26 -10.98 -12.31
N GLU A 231 0.54 -11.87 -12.90
CA GLU A 231 0.10 -12.83 -13.91
C GLU A 231 -0.92 -13.83 -13.37
N ILE A 232 -0.71 -14.33 -12.14
CA ILE A 232 -1.71 -15.21 -11.48
C ILE A 232 -3.04 -14.46 -11.34
N SER A 233 -3.00 -13.24 -10.79
CA SER A 233 -4.19 -12.41 -10.62
C SER A 233 -4.85 -12.07 -11.97
N GLY A 234 -4.04 -11.76 -13.00
CA GLY A 234 -4.50 -11.46 -14.36
C GLY A 234 -5.20 -12.64 -15.05
N ARG A 235 -4.81 -13.88 -14.75
CA ARG A 235 -5.55 -15.07 -15.20
C ARG A 235 -6.84 -15.29 -14.42
N LEU A 236 -6.79 -15.19 -13.10
CA LEU A 236 -7.92 -15.49 -12.24
C LEU A 236 -9.06 -14.47 -12.36
N VAL A 237 -8.76 -13.20 -12.63
CA VAL A 237 -9.80 -12.17 -12.84
C VAL A 237 -10.69 -12.49 -14.04
N LEU A 238 -10.20 -13.27 -15.00
CA LEU A 238 -10.93 -13.71 -16.18
C LEU A 238 -11.75 -14.98 -15.98
N SER A 239 -11.68 -15.61 -14.80
CA SER A 239 -12.44 -16.80 -14.49
C SER A 239 -13.94 -16.53 -14.43
N ASP A 240 -14.74 -17.55 -14.72
CA ASP A 240 -16.21 -17.46 -14.63
C ASP A 240 -16.68 -17.12 -13.21
N PHE A 241 -15.97 -17.61 -12.19
CA PHE A 241 -16.27 -17.28 -10.80
C PHE A 241 -16.17 -15.76 -10.56
N THR A 242 -15.04 -15.14 -10.93
CA THR A 242 -14.82 -13.71 -10.74
C THR A 242 -15.78 -12.87 -11.57
N LYS A 243 -16.01 -13.24 -12.84
CA LYS A 243 -16.98 -12.56 -13.71
C LYS A 243 -18.39 -12.57 -13.13
N ASN A 244 -18.85 -13.70 -12.63
CA ASN A 244 -20.17 -13.82 -11.99
C ASN A 244 -20.24 -12.99 -10.71
N TYR A 245 -19.21 -13.05 -9.84
CA TYR A 245 -19.15 -12.22 -8.65
C TYR A 245 -19.26 -10.71 -8.95
N ILE A 246 -18.49 -10.24 -9.95
CA ILE A 246 -18.53 -8.83 -10.39
C ILE A 246 -19.94 -8.45 -10.89
N LYS A 247 -20.59 -9.33 -11.67
CA LYS A 247 -21.94 -9.11 -12.18
C LYS A 247 -22.95 -8.98 -11.04
N ASP A 248 -22.89 -9.87 -10.06
CA ASP A 248 -23.77 -9.87 -8.90
C ASP A 248 -23.55 -8.64 -8.00
N PHE A 249 -22.29 -8.18 -7.89
CA PHE A 249 -21.95 -6.97 -7.14
C PHE A 249 -22.50 -5.70 -7.79
N LYS A 250 -22.51 -5.61 -9.13
CA LYS A 250 -23.08 -4.47 -9.87
C LYS A 250 -24.62 -4.41 -9.82
N SER A 251 -25.28 -5.52 -9.50
CA SER A 251 -26.75 -5.60 -9.43
C SER A 251 -27.34 -5.24 -8.07
N LYS A 252 -26.51 -5.03 -7.06
CA LYS A 252 -26.88 -4.58 -5.70
C LYS A 252 -26.70 -3.09 -5.53
#